data_badbe826d8e8158c82e75fe9f8251606
#
_entry.id   badbe826d8e8158c82e75fe9f8251606
#
_cell.length_a   1.000
_cell.length_b   1.000
_cell.length_c   1.000
_cell.angle_alpha   90.00
_cell.angle_beta   90.00
_cell.angle_gamma   90.00
#
_symmetry.space_group_name_H-M   'P 1'
#
loop_
_entity.id
_entity.type
_entity.pdbx_description
1 polymer ?
#
loop_
_entity_poly.entity_id
_entity_poly.type
_entity_poly.pdbx_seq_one_letter_code
_entity_poly.pdbx_strand_id
1 'polypeptide(L)'
;MRFGATILDATGLRLTAQEKALFRAVKPFGFILFARNIDTPDQVRALCAEMREAAGHNAVITVDQEGGRVQRLRGPVWRDWTAPLDFVQAAGANAPQAMYLRFRLIAQELFAVGIDSNCAPMVDVAGPQTHEFLRNRCYGTDPTQVAILGRAAADGMLAGGVLPVVKHMPGHGRATMDSHFDLPLVGAARAELSECDFAPFKALNDLPMGMTAHLVYDVIDPRPATLSPVMMQLIRDEIGFDNLIMTDDISMKALAGSVDQISRDALAAGCDVILYCNASLEDRRMVADAAGEMTDAAQIRAERALAMRKTPDEIDISALTAKLDALLGGEWHG
;
A
#
# COMPACT_ATOMS: atom_id res chain seq x y z
N MET A 1 -0.01 19.67 14.96
CA MET A 1 -0.39 20.10 13.58
C MET A 1 -1.40 19.11 13.07
N ARG A 2 -2.51 19.57 12.46
CA ARG A 2 -3.46 18.66 11.82
C ARG A 2 -3.03 18.38 10.39
N PHE A 3 -3.08 17.13 9.96
CA PHE A 3 -2.73 16.73 8.59
C PHE A 3 -3.93 16.91 7.67
N GLY A 4 -3.68 17.24 6.40
CA GLY A 4 -4.66 17.07 5.33
C GLY A 4 -4.93 15.59 5.09
N ALA A 5 -6.21 15.24 4.88
CA ALA A 5 -6.65 13.85 4.74
C ALA A 5 -6.32 13.26 3.36
N THR A 6 -5.09 13.49 2.86
CA THR A 6 -4.67 13.04 1.52
C THR A 6 -3.27 12.45 1.50
N ILE A 7 -3.05 11.51 0.57
CA ILE A 7 -1.76 11.08 0.03
C ILE A 7 -1.77 11.44 -1.44
N LEU A 8 -0.83 12.29 -1.87
CA LEU A 8 -0.75 12.84 -3.22
C LEU A 8 0.54 12.43 -3.91
N ASP A 9 0.58 12.55 -5.24
CA ASP A 9 1.79 12.31 -6.02
C ASP A 9 2.43 13.62 -6.52
N ALA A 10 3.60 13.51 -7.16
CA ALA A 10 4.27 14.59 -7.87
C ALA A 10 4.28 14.34 -9.38
N THR A 11 4.36 15.43 -10.14
CA THR A 11 4.33 15.36 -11.61
C THR A 11 5.62 14.79 -12.18
N GLY A 12 6.78 15.08 -11.58
CA GLY A 12 8.07 14.72 -12.15
C GLY A 12 9.15 14.44 -11.09
N LEU A 13 10.41 14.59 -11.52
CA LEU A 13 11.59 14.29 -10.70
C LEU A 13 11.86 15.31 -9.57
N ARG A 14 11.26 16.48 -9.64
CA ARG A 14 11.36 17.58 -8.65
C ARG A 14 10.01 18.28 -8.55
N LEU A 15 9.72 18.86 -7.39
CA LEU A 15 8.49 19.64 -7.22
C LEU A 15 8.56 20.96 -7.97
N THR A 16 7.50 21.26 -8.71
CA THR A 16 7.28 22.60 -9.28
C THR A 16 6.97 23.62 -8.18
N ALA A 17 7.11 24.90 -8.48
CA ALA A 17 6.73 25.98 -7.55
C ALA A 17 5.22 25.91 -7.18
N GLN A 18 4.39 25.50 -8.13
CA GLN A 18 2.94 25.37 -7.92
C GLN A 18 2.60 24.18 -7.01
N GLU A 19 3.28 23.03 -7.18
CA GLU A 19 3.12 21.88 -6.28
C GLU A 19 3.58 22.22 -4.85
N LYS A 20 4.73 22.90 -4.70
CA LYS A 20 5.21 23.37 -3.39
C LYS A 20 4.19 24.29 -2.72
N ALA A 21 3.55 25.19 -3.48
CA ALA A 21 2.53 26.08 -2.95
C ALA A 21 1.26 25.32 -2.54
N LEU A 22 0.81 24.36 -3.35
CA LEU A 22 -0.34 23.49 -3.04
C LEU A 22 -0.06 22.69 -1.76
N PHE A 23 1.04 21.95 -1.71
CA PHE A 23 1.35 21.05 -0.59
C PHE A 23 1.54 21.81 0.72
N ARG A 24 2.10 23.02 0.67
CA ARG A 24 2.19 23.91 1.84
C ARG A 24 0.81 24.33 2.35
N ALA A 25 -0.14 24.57 1.44
CA ALA A 25 -1.48 24.99 1.80
C ALA A 25 -2.30 23.83 2.39
N VAL A 26 -2.26 22.63 1.77
CA VAL A 26 -3.12 21.51 2.13
C VAL A 26 -2.48 20.52 3.11
N LYS A 27 -1.15 20.57 3.33
CA LYS A 27 -0.38 19.76 4.29
C LYS A 27 -0.76 18.26 4.23
N PRO A 28 -0.62 17.59 3.08
CA PRO A 28 -1.04 16.21 2.92
C PRO A 28 -0.35 15.31 3.96
N PHE A 29 -1.03 14.27 4.45
CA PHE A 29 -0.46 13.28 5.37
C PHE A 29 0.77 12.62 4.77
N GLY A 30 0.73 12.33 3.46
CA GLY A 30 1.83 11.69 2.78
C GLY A 30 1.86 11.93 1.28
N PHE A 31 2.83 11.28 0.66
CA PHE A 31 3.01 11.27 -0.79
C PHE A 31 3.27 9.84 -1.27
N ILE A 32 2.95 9.59 -2.55
CA ILE A 32 3.28 8.35 -3.24
C ILE A 32 4.16 8.63 -4.46
N LEU A 33 5.18 7.79 -4.67
CA LEU A 33 6.08 7.90 -5.80
C LEU A 33 5.78 6.82 -6.86
N PHE A 34 5.90 7.22 -8.12
CA PHE A 34 5.79 6.37 -9.30
C PHE A 34 7.11 6.37 -10.08
N ALA A 35 7.24 5.48 -11.08
CA ALA A 35 8.43 5.38 -11.91
C ALA A 35 8.86 6.73 -12.52
N ARG A 36 7.91 7.62 -12.89
CA ARG A 36 8.19 8.97 -13.40
C ARG A 36 8.88 9.91 -12.40
N ASN A 37 8.87 9.55 -11.11
CA ASN A 37 9.48 10.33 -10.04
C ASN A 37 10.89 9.82 -9.67
N ILE A 38 11.38 8.78 -10.35
CA ILE A 38 12.56 8.01 -9.94
C ILE A 38 13.56 7.98 -11.10
N ASP A 39 14.78 8.45 -10.83
CA ASP A 39 15.90 8.43 -11.77
C ASP A 39 17.18 7.95 -11.06
N THR A 40 17.73 8.74 -10.16
CA THR A 40 18.93 8.40 -9.38
C THR A 40 18.64 8.46 -7.86
N PRO A 41 19.42 7.74 -7.03
CA PRO A 41 19.24 7.79 -5.57
C PRO A 41 19.31 9.22 -4.99
N ASP A 42 20.22 10.05 -5.49
CA ASP A 42 20.34 11.44 -5.03
C ASP A 42 19.14 12.29 -5.44
N GLN A 43 18.62 12.07 -6.64
CA GLN A 43 17.42 12.77 -7.11
C GLN A 43 16.20 12.38 -6.26
N VAL A 44 16.00 11.07 -5.95
CA VAL A 44 14.87 10.61 -5.14
C VAL A 44 14.96 11.17 -3.72
N ARG A 45 16.17 11.16 -3.10
CA ARG A 45 16.38 11.79 -1.79
C ARG A 45 15.99 13.27 -1.79
N ALA A 46 16.41 13.99 -2.83
CA ALA A 46 16.09 15.41 -2.97
C ALA A 46 14.57 15.65 -3.12
N LEU A 47 13.87 14.82 -3.92
CA LEU A 47 12.42 14.91 -4.08
C LEU A 47 11.69 14.62 -2.77
N CYS A 48 12.06 13.55 -2.04
CA CYS A 48 11.48 13.22 -0.73
C CYS A 48 11.68 14.36 0.29
N ALA A 49 12.86 14.99 0.30
CA ALA A 49 13.13 16.14 1.15
C ALA A 49 12.25 17.35 0.78
N GLU A 50 12.14 17.68 -0.52
CA GLU A 50 11.26 18.76 -1.00
C GLU A 50 9.78 18.53 -0.64
N MET A 51 9.29 17.29 -0.73
CA MET A 51 7.92 16.93 -0.35
C MET A 51 7.67 17.20 1.13
N ARG A 52 8.55 16.75 2.02
CA ARG A 52 8.45 16.99 3.46
C ARG A 52 8.58 18.47 3.82
N GLU A 53 9.50 19.19 3.19
CA GLU A 53 9.63 20.64 3.35
C GLU A 53 8.33 21.36 2.92
N ALA A 54 7.78 21.00 1.77
CA ALA A 54 6.55 21.60 1.27
C ALA A 54 5.35 21.31 2.17
N ALA A 55 5.20 20.07 2.67
CA ALA A 55 4.14 19.71 3.61
C ALA A 55 4.31 20.38 4.99
N GLY A 56 5.53 20.80 5.35
CA GLY A 56 5.85 21.42 6.64
C GLY A 56 5.88 20.43 7.82
N HIS A 57 5.96 19.14 7.54
CA HIS A 57 6.08 18.06 8.52
C HIS A 57 6.79 16.84 7.91
N ASN A 58 7.16 15.87 8.74
CA ASN A 58 7.77 14.63 8.28
C ASN A 58 6.72 13.68 7.65
N ALA A 59 6.18 14.10 6.50
CA ALA A 59 5.16 13.38 5.74
C ALA A 59 5.64 11.97 5.37
N VAL A 60 4.71 11.00 5.35
CA VAL A 60 4.97 9.65 4.83
C VAL A 60 5.28 9.73 3.34
N ILE A 61 6.33 9.05 2.90
CA ILE A 61 6.60 8.84 1.48
C ILE A 61 6.43 7.35 1.21
N THR A 62 5.43 7.00 0.42
CA THR A 62 5.12 5.61 0.08
C THR A 62 5.41 5.29 -1.40
N VAL A 63 5.45 4.02 -1.72
CA VAL A 63 5.68 3.50 -3.08
C VAL A 63 5.05 2.13 -3.21
N ASP A 64 4.78 1.67 -4.45
CA ASP A 64 4.50 0.27 -4.73
C ASP A 64 5.79 -0.47 -5.07
N GLN A 65 6.33 -1.20 -4.12
CA GLN A 65 7.53 -2.02 -4.30
C GLN A 65 7.24 -3.47 -3.86
N GLU A 66 6.33 -4.14 -4.60
CA GLU A 66 5.95 -5.53 -4.37
C GLU A 66 6.94 -6.51 -5.02
N GLY A 67 7.42 -6.14 -6.20
CA GLY A 67 8.18 -6.96 -7.13
C GLY A 67 7.40 -7.31 -8.41
N GLY A 68 8.07 -7.95 -9.35
CA GLY A 68 7.51 -8.24 -10.67
C GLY A 68 7.09 -6.96 -11.40
N ARG A 69 5.88 -6.94 -11.94
CA ARG A 69 5.36 -5.76 -12.65
C ARG A 69 4.99 -4.58 -11.73
N VAL A 70 4.75 -4.84 -10.43
CA VAL A 70 4.43 -3.80 -9.44
C VAL A 70 5.68 -3.46 -8.63
N GLN A 71 6.55 -2.72 -9.27
CA GLN A 71 7.81 -2.26 -8.73
C GLN A 71 8.18 -0.94 -9.40
N ARG A 72 8.64 0.06 -8.63
CA ARG A 72 8.99 1.39 -9.15
C ARG A 72 10.49 1.63 -9.19
N LEU A 73 11.22 1.22 -8.14
CA LEU A 73 12.69 1.25 -8.11
C LEU A 73 13.21 0.00 -8.82
N ARG A 74 13.92 0.17 -9.96
CA ARG A 74 14.32 -0.92 -10.86
C ARG A 74 15.80 -0.87 -11.21
N GLY A 75 16.28 -1.95 -11.79
CA GLY A 75 17.62 -2.04 -12.36
C GLY A 75 17.91 -0.95 -13.42
N PRO A 76 19.19 -0.59 -13.61
CA PRO A 76 20.37 -1.23 -12.97
C PRO A 76 20.74 -0.66 -11.59
N VAL A 77 20.04 0.38 -11.11
CA VAL A 77 20.39 1.08 -9.85
C VAL A 77 19.90 0.32 -8.62
N TRP A 78 18.72 -0.27 -8.71
CA TRP A 78 18.11 -1.08 -7.67
C TRP A 78 17.91 -2.52 -8.15
N ARG A 79 17.64 -3.44 -7.24
CA ARG A 79 17.37 -4.82 -7.59
C ARG A 79 16.01 -4.96 -8.28
N ASP A 80 15.98 -5.73 -9.38
CA ASP A 80 14.73 -6.25 -9.92
C ASP A 80 14.26 -7.44 -9.09
N TRP A 81 13.06 -7.33 -8.53
CA TRP A 81 12.45 -8.39 -7.72
C TRP A 81 11.45 -9.18 -8.55
N THR A 82 11.54 -10.50 -8.55
CA THR A 82 10.54 -11.35 -9.18
C THR A 82 9.15 -11.13 -8.61
N ALA A 83 8.13 -11.55 -9.37
CA ALA A 83 6.76 -11.50 -8.91
C ALA A 83 6.58 -12.29 -7.59
N PRO A 84 5.73 -11.82 -6.66
CA PRO A 84 5.61 -12.43 -5.35
C PRO A 84 5.26 -13.92 -5.36
N LEU A 85 4.31 -14.36 -6.21
CA LEU A 85 3.93 -15.78 -6.28
C LEU A 85 5.08 -16.66 -6.73
N ASP A 86 5.81 -16.25 -7.78
CA ASP A 86 6.96 -17.00 -8.31
C ASP A 86 8.06 -17.09 -7.25
N PHE A 87 8.29 -16.01 -6.52
CA PHE A 87 9.25 -15.97 -5.42
C PHE A 87 8.87 -16.94 -4.29
N VAL A 88 7.61 -16.94 -3.86
CA VAL A 88 7.12 -17.85 -2.81
C VAL A 88 7.25 -19.31 -3.25
N GLN A 89 6.91 -19.62 -4.52
CA GLN A 89 7.04 -20.96 -5.07
C GLN A 89 8.51 -21.42 -5.13
N ALA A 90 9.42 -20.55 -5.56
CA ALA A 90 10.85 -20.85 -5.59
C ALA A 90 11.42 -21.10 -4.18
N ALA A 91 10.99 -20.33 -3.19
CA ALA A 91 11.44 -20.49 -1.81
C ALA A 91 10.86 -21.74 -1.11
N GLY A 92 9.72 -22.26 -1.57
CA GLY A 92 9.10 -23.46 -1.04
C GLY A 92 8.89 -23.42 0.47
N ALA A 93 9.40 -24.39 1.21
CA ALA A 93 9.28 -24.45 2.67
C ALA A 93 10.00 -23.28 3.39
N ASN A 94 10.94 -22.63 2.73
CA ASN A 94 11.68 -21.48 3.27
C ASN A 94 10.95 -20.14 3.04
N ALA A 95 9.79 -20.14 2.40
CA ALA A 95 9.10 -18.92 1.96
C ALA A 95 8.91 -17.87 3.08
N PRO A 96 8.53 -18.20 4.32
CA PRO A 96 8.41 -17.20 5.37
C PRO A 96 9.72 -16.47 5.67
N GLN A 97 10.84 -17.21 5.79
CA GLN A 97 12.14 -16.60 6.01
C GLN A 97 12.63 -15.81 4.80
N ALA A 98 12.43 -16.33 3.60
CA ALA A 98 12.79 -15.66 2.36
C ALA A 98 11.99 -14.36 2.16
N MET A 99 10.69 -14.33 2.48
CA MET A 99 9.85 -13.13 2.43
C MET A 99 10.31 -12.06 3.44
N TYR A 100 10.67 -12.45 4.66
CA TYR A 100 11.25 -11.51 5.61
C TYR A 100 12.54 -10.87 5.06
N LEU A 101 13.48 -11.67 4.56
CA LEU A 101 14.74 -11.18 4.00
C LEU A 101 14.52 -10.30 2.78
N ARG A 102 13.64 -10.72 1.86
CA ARG A 102 13.26 -9.94 0.68
C ARG A 102 12.79 -8.54 1.07
N PHE A 103 11.79 -8.44 1.94
CA PHE A 103 11.22 -7.16 2.31
C PHE A 103 12.15 -6.35 3.24
N ARG A 104 13.05 -7.00 3.99
CA ARG A 104 14.12 -6.30 4.71
C ARG A 104 15.13 -5.64 3.76
N LEU A 105 15.49 -6.31 2.66
CA LEU A 105 16.35 -5.75 1.61
C LEU A 105 15.62 -4.64 0.82
N ILE A 106 14.37 -4.85 0.43
CA ILE A 106 13.54 -3.80 -0.19
C ILE A 106 13.48 -2.56 0.73
N ALA A 107 13.22 -2.74 2.01
CA ALA A 107 13.17 -1.63 2.96
C ALA A 107 14.49 -0.87 3.04
N GLN A 108 15.63 -1.56 2.96
CA GLN A 108 16.95 -0.93 2.92
C GLN A 108 17.10 0.00 1.70
N GLU A 109 16.69 -0.48 0.52
CA GLU A 109 16.73 0.33 -0.71
C GLU A 109 15.82 1.55 -0.63
N LEU A 110 14.60 1.38 -0.10
CA LEU A 110 13.61 2.44 0.06
C LEU A 110 14.08 3.49 1.07
N PHE A 111 14.49 3.04 2.25
CA PHE A 111 14.90 3.93 3.33
C PHE A 111 16.12 4.76 2.95
N ALA A 112 17.08 4.18 2.23
CA ALA A 112 18.30 4.85 1.75
C ALA A 112 18.02 6.06 0.84
N VAL A 113 16.86 6.11 0.20
CA VAL A 113 16.43 7.23 -0.66
C VAL A 113 15.33 8.10 -0.04
N GLY A 114 15.01 7.87 1.24
CA GLY A 114 14.05 8.69 1.98
C GLY A 114 12.59 8.26 1.84
N ILE A 115 12.33 7.08 1.27
CA ILE A 115 11.00 6.45 1.23
C ILE A 115 10.84 5.63 2.52
N ASP A 116 9.80 5.91 3.30
CA ASP A 116 9.58 5.32 4.62
C ASP A 116 8.24 4.57 4.76
N SER A 117 7.61 4.27 3.62
CA SER A 117 6.41 3.40 3.55
C SER A 117 6.38 2.63 2.23
N ASN A 118 5.74 1.47 2.23
CA ASN A 118 5.52 0.65 1.04
C ASN A 118 4.09 0.10 1.04
N CYS A 119 3.39 0.21 -0.10
CA CYS A 119 2.08 -0.39 -0.32
C CYS A 119 2.18 -1.93 -0.47
N ALA A 120 2.63 -2.56 0.59
CA ALA A 120 2.80 -3.99 0.81
C ALA A 120 2.70 -4.27 2.33
N PRO A 121 2.33 -5.49 2.76
CA PRO A 121 2.11 -6.70 1.99
C PRO A 121 0.75 -6.72 1.27
N MET A 122 0.70 -7.39 0.10
CA MET A 122 -0.55 -7.72 -0.57
C MET A 122 -1.01 -9.12 -0.14
N VAL A 123 -2.02 -9.17 0.73
CA VAL A 123 -2.49 -10.43 1.34
C VAL A 123 -3.83 -10.89 0.78
N ASP A 124 -4.13 -10.51 -0.45
CA ASP A 124 -5.26 -11.05 -1.20
C ASP A 124 -5.04 -12.53 -1.47
N VAL A 125 -6.04 -13.37 -1.16
CA VAL A 125 -5.96 -14.82 -1.32
C VAL A 125 -6.36 -15.20 -2.74
N ALA A 126 -5.45 -15.79 -3.51
CA ALA A 126 -5.75 -16.22 -4.88
C ALA A 126 -6.72 -17.39 -4.90
N GLY A 127 -7.72 -17.33 -5.77
CA GLY A 127 -8.65 -18.41 -6.06
C GLY A 127 -8.52 -18.93 -7.50
N PRO A 128 -9.30 -19.95 -7.89
CA PRO A 128 -9.26 -20.48 -9.26
C PRO A 128 -9.58 -19.44 -10.34
N GLN A 129 -10.44 -18.46 -10.02
CA GLN A 129 -10.93 -17.44 -10.94
C GLN A 129 -10.22 -16.09 -10.77
N THR A 130 -9.23 -15.97 -9.87
CA THR A 130 -8.47 -14.74 -9.68
C THR A 130 -7.91 -14.26 -11.01
N HIS A 131 -8.19 -13.02 -11.38
CA HIS A 131 -7.72 -12.41 -12.62
C HIS A 131 -6.18 -12.46 -12.70
N GLU A 132 -5.63 -12.71 -13.88
CA GLU A 132 -4.17 -12.85 -14.08
C GLU A 132 -3.39 -11.62 -13.58
N PHE A 133 -3.99 -10.45 -13.73
CA PHE A 133 -3.45 -9.19 -13.19
C PHE A 133 -3.16 -9.25 -11.68
N LEU A 134 -3.96 -9.97 -10.88
CA LEU A 134 -3.76 -10.11 -9.43
C LEU A 134 -2.97 -11.36 -9.06
N ARG A 135 -3.19 -12.46 -9.77
CA ARG A 135 -2.70 -13.79 -9.38
C ARG A 135 -1.22 -13.81 -9.05
N ASN A 136 -0.39 -13.23 -9.90
CA ASN A 136 1.08 -13.27 -9.72
C ASN A 136 1.59 -12.30 -8.64
N ARG A 137 0.72 -11.41 -8.13
CA ARG A 137 0.99 -10.54 -6.98
C ARG A 137 0.63 -11.20 -5.65
N CYS A 138 -0.28 -12.19 -5.64
CA CYS A 138 -0.70 -12.91 -4.44
C CYS A 138 0.42 -13.78 -3.88
N TYR A 139 0.39 -14.03 -2.57
CA TYR A 139 1.37 -14.89 -1.90
C TYR A 139 0.97 -16.37 -1.91
N GLY A 140 -0.26 -16.69 -2.30
CA GLY A 140 -0.77 -18.05 -2.40
C GLY A 140 -2.28 -18.15 -2.41
N THR A 141 -2.78 -19.38 -2.22
CA THR A 141 -4.21 -19.74 -2.23
C THR A 141 -4.75 -20.17 -0.86
N ASP A 142 -3.86 -20.37 0.11
CA ASP A 142 -4.23 -20.73 1.49
C ASP A 142 -4.18 -19.48 2.37
N PRO A 143 -5.29 -19.07 3.00
CA PRO A 143 -5.34 -17.83 3.79
C PRO A 143 -4.39 -17.83 4.97
N THR A 144 -4.11 -19.00 5.58
CA THR A 144 -3.19 -19.11 6.71
C THR A 144 -1.75 -18.86 6.25
N GLN A 145 -1.35 -19.48 5.12
CA GLN A 145 -0.03 -19.25 4.55
C GLN A 145 0.14 -17.81 4.07
N VAL A 146 -0.88 -17.22 3.45
CA VAL A 146 -0.88 -15.82 3.02
C VAL A 146 -0.68 -14.89 4.23
N ALA A 147 -1.34 -15.15 5.35
CA ALA A 147 -1.15 -14.38 6.58
C ALA A 147 0.28 -14.49 7.14
N ILE A 148 0.85 -15.70 7.17
CA ILE A 148 2.23 -15.95 7.62
C ILE A 148 3.23 -15.19 6.73
N LEU A 149 3.08 -15.26 5.42
CA LEU A 149 3.95 -14.60 4.45
C LEU A 149 3.78 -13.08 4.51
N GLY A 150 2.55 -12.59 4.69
CA GLY A 150 2.25 -11.19 4.88
C GLY A 150 2.90 -10.63 6.15
N ARG A 151 2.85 -11.38 7.25
CA ARG A 151 3.54 -11.04 8.51
C ARG A 151 5.05 -10.94 8.30
N ALA A 152 5.64 -11.96 7.67
CA ALA A 152 7.08 -11.97 7.39
C ALA A 152 7.51 -10.76 6.54
N ALA A 153 6.73 -10.40 5.53
CA ALA A 153 6.97 -9.23 4.70
C ALA A 153 6.88 -7.92 5.51
N ALA A 154 5.83 -7.77 6.33
CA ALA A 154 5.64 -6.60 7.18
C ALA A 154 6.74 -6.44 8.22
N ASP A 155 7.14 -7.53 8.88
CA ASP A 155 8.21 -7.52 9.89
C ASP A 155 9.57 -7.16 9.26
N GLY A 156 9.86 -7.66 8.05
CA GLY A 156 11.04 -7.26 7.29
C GLY A 156 11.07 -5.77 6.97
N MET A 157 9.94 -5.19 6.56
CA MET A 157 9.83 -3.75 6.32
C MET A 157 9.99 -2.93 7.60
N LEU A 158 9.31 -3.30 8.67
CA LEU A 158 9.42 -2.60 9.96
C LEU A 158 10.84 -2.64 10.53
N ALA A 159 11.55 -3.77 10.43
CA ALA A 159 12.95 -3.88 10.81
C ALA A 159 13.87 -2.98 9.95
N GLY A 160 13.46 -2.69 8.73
CA GLY A 160 14.14 -1.77 7.82
C GLY A 160 13.68 -0.31 7.91
N GLY A 161 12.85 0.06 8.89
CA GLY A 161 12.38 1.43 9.09
C GLY A 161 11.29 1.88 8.11
N VAL A 162 10.66 0.95 7.39
CA VAL A 162 9.62 1.22 6.39
C VAL A 162 8.26 0.75 6.89
N LEU A 163 7.27 1.63 6.90
CA LEU A 163 5.91 1.33 7.35
C LEU A 163 5.17 0.50 6.28
N PRO A 164 4.65 -0.68 6.64
CA PRO A 164 3.83 -1.48 5.73
C PRO A 164 2.42 -0.92 5.58
N VAL A 165 1.84 -1.09 4.39
CA VAL A 165 0.43 -0.87 4.10
C VAL A 165 -0.18 -2.19 3.63
N VAL A 166 -0.96 -2.85 4.49
CA VAL A 166 -1.63 -4.11 4.12
C VAL A 166 -2.78 -3.85 3.16
N LYS A 167 -2.87 -4.65 2.06
CA LYS A 167 -3.84 -4.44 0.99
C LYS A 167 -4.32 -5.74 0.35
N HIS A 168 -5.48 -5.69 -0.31
CA HIS A 168 -6.49 -4.65 -0.41
C HIS A 168 -7.72 -5.05 0.40
N MET A 169 -7.97 -4.37 1.49
CA MET A 169 -9.03 -4.73 2.43
C MET A 169 -10.45 -4.58 1.87
N PRO A 170 -11.31 -5.52 2.16
CA PRO A 170 -11.17 -6.71 3.02
C PRO A 170 -10.74 -7.98 2.28
N GLY A 171 -10.24 -7.89 1.04
CA GLY A 171 -9.70 -8.98 0.21
C GLY A 171 -10.12 -8.86 -1.25
N HIS A 172 -9.16 -8.73 -2.16
CA HIS A 172 -9.41 -8.50 -3.59
C HIS A 172 -9.23 -9.78 -4.44
N GLY A 173 -8.84 -10.91 -3.80
CA GLY A 173 -8.39 -12.10 -4.51
C GLY A 173 -9.46 -12.79 -5.38
N ARG A 174 -10.75 -12.55 -5.12
CA ARG A 174 -11.86 -13.09 -5.92
C ARG A 174 -12.22 -12.26 -7.14
N ALA A 175 -11.58 -11.10 -7.35
CA ALA A 175 -11.88 -10.28 -8.50
C ALA A 175 -11.57 -11.02 -9.81
N THR A 176 -12.57 -11.10 -10.67
CA THR A 176 -12.47 -11.70 -12.02
C THR A 176 -12.15 -10.67 -13.09
N MET A 177 -12.08 -9.40 -12.72
CA MET A 177 -11.80 -8.25 -13.58
C MET A 177 -10.75 -7.35 -12.92
N ASP A 178 -10.09 -6.52 -13.72
CA ASP A 178 -9.14 -5.53 -13.25
C ASP A 178 -9.87 -4.26 -12.80
N SER A 179 -9.76 -3.92 -11.51
CA SER A 179 -10.39 -2.73 -10.93
C SER A 179 -9.86 -1.40 -11.50
N HIS A 180 -8.78 -1.40 -12.26
CA HIS A 180 -8.34 -0.22 -13.00
C HIS A 180 -9.30 0.14 -14.15
N PHE A 181 -10.10 -0.81 -14.63
CA PHE A 181 -10.98 -0.62 -15.79
C PHE A 181 -12.46 -0.75 -15.47
N ASP A 182 -12.83 -1.67 -14.57
CA ASP A 182 -14.21 -1.99 -14.22
C ASP A 182 -14.34 -2.24 -12.71
N LEU A 183 -15.56 -2.15 -12.18
CA LEU A 183 -15.88 -2.44 -10.79
C LEU A 183 -16.14 -3.95 -10.60
N PRO A 184 -15.22 -4.70 -9.95
CA PRO A 184 -15.41 -6.12 -9.73
C PRO A 184 -16.56 -6.38 -8.75
N LEU A 185 -17.34 -7.44 -9.04
CA LEU A 185 -18.41 -7.95 -8.17
C LEU A 185 -18.02 -9.31 -7.60
N VAL A 186 -18.15 -9.48 -6.28
CA VAL A 186 -17.88 -10.71 -5.57
C VAL A 186 -19.17 -11.24 -4.95
N GLY A 187 -19.65 -12.39 -5.46
CA GLY A 187 -20.88 -13.08 -5.02
C GLY A 187 -20.63 -14.29 -4.11
N ALA A 188 -19.52 -14.36 -3.39
CA ALA A 188 -19.21 -15.44 -2.48
C ALA A 188 -20.04 -15.36 -1.18
N ALA A 189 -20.35 -16.52 -0.58
CA ALA A 189 -21.11 -16.57 0.67
C ALA A 189 -20.35 -15.84 1.81
N ARG A 190 -21.10 -15.18 2.70
CA ARG A 190 -20.54 -14.38 3.80
C ARG A 190 -19.57 -15.15 4.70
N ALA A 191 -19.89 -16.43 5.01
CA ALA A 191 -19.02 -17.29 5.81
C ALA A 191 -17.69 -17.58 5.10
N GLU A 192 -17.74 -17.86 3.80
CA GLU A 192 -16.56 -18.11 2.99
C GLU A 192 -15.64 -16.87 2.90
N LEU A 193 -16.21 -15.68 2.74
CA LEU A 193 -15.45 -14.42 2.78
C LEU A 193 -14.74 -14.25 4.12
N SER A 194 -15.42 -14.52 5.24
CA SER A 194 -14.85 -14.37 6.58
C SER A 194 -13.71 -15.37 6.85
N GLU A 195 -13.84 -16.61 6.39
CA GLU A 195 -12.89 -17.69 6.63
C GLU A 195 -11.69 -17.65 5.69
N CYS A 196 -11.86 -17.11 4.48
CA CYS A 196 -10.82 -17.06 3.46
C CYS A 196 -10.29 -15.64 3.24
N ASP A 197 -11.12 -14.76 2.68
CA ASP A 197 -10.67 -13.46 2.16
C ASP A 197 -10.29 -12.49 3.28
N PHE A 198 -11.06 -12.47 4.39
CA PHE A 198 -10.82 -11.56 5.52
C PHE A 198 -9.81 -12.10 6.53
N ALA A 199 -9.54 -13.40 6.53
CA ALA A 199 -8.68 -14.05 7.52
C ALA A 199 -7.24 -13.51 7.56
N PRO A 200 -6.54 -13.24 6.43
CA PRO A 200 -5.21 -12.65 6.47
C PRO A 200 -5.21 -11.24 7.07
N PHE A 201 -6.25 -10.45 6.80
CA PHE A 201 -6.36 -9.10 7.36
C PHE A 201 -6.65 -9.11 8.87
N LYS A 202 -7.44 -10.10 9.36
CA LYS A 202 -7.62 -10.32 10.80
C LYS A 202 -6.31 -10.65 11.51
N ALA A 203 -5.47 -11.48 10.88
CA ALA A 203 -4.16 -11.87 11.41
C ALA A 203 -3.13 -10.73 11.39
N LEU A 204 -3.38 -9.68 10.60
CA LEU A 204 -2.47 -8.54 10.38
C LEU A 204 -3.10 -7.21 10.82
N ASN A 205 -4.12 -7.23 11.66
CA ASN A 205 -4.88 -6.04 12.07
C ASN A 205 -4.10 -5.05 12.97
N ASP A 206 -2.93 -5.45 13.44
CA ASP A 206 -2.00 -4.62 14.20
C ASP A 206 -1.05 -3.78 13.33
N LEU A 207 -1.02 -4.00 12.01
CA LEU A 207 -0.17 -3.23 11.09
C LEU A 207 -0.58 -1.75 11.05
N PRO A 208 0.40 -0.82 10.87
CA PRO A 208 0.16 0.62 11.03
C PRO A 208 -0.84 1.20 10.04
N MET A 209 -0.87 0.68 8.82
CA MET A 209 -1.69 1.21 7.74
C MET A 209 -2.30 0.09 6.90
N GLY A 210 -3.50 0.34 6.38
CA GLY A 210 -4.18 -0.53 5.43
C GLY A 210 -4.79 0.25 4.28
N MET A 211 -5.01 -0.44 3.16
CA MET A 211 -5.58 0.14 1.94
C MET A 211 -6.85 -0.61 1.58
N THR A 212 -7.93 0.11 1.24
CA THR A 212 -9.20 -0.50 0.82
C THR A 212 -9.16 -1.00 -0.62
N ALA A 213 -10.05 -1.93 -0.95
CA ALA A 213 -10.27 -2.42 -2.31
C ALA A 213 -11.43 -1.70 -3.00
N HIS A 214 -11.32 -1.43 -4.29
CA HIS A 214 -12.42 -0.93 -5.12
C HIS A 214 -13.18 -2.10 -5.74
N LEU A 215 -14.03 -2.75 -4.95
CA LEU A 215 -14.88 -3.85 -5.40
C LEU A 215 -16.16 -3.93 -4.56
N VAL A 216 -17.17 -4.62 -5.07
CA VAL A 216 -18.46 -4.84 -4.43
C VAL A 216 -18.56 -6.28 -3.91
N TYR A 217 -18.98 -6.43 -2.65
CA TYR A 217 -19.41 -7.69 -2.06
C TYR A 217 -20.94 -7.66 -1.94
N ASP A 218 -21.65 -8.14 -2.97
CA ASP A 218 -23.09 -8.00 -3.12
C ASP A 218 -23.90 -8.62 -1.95
N VAL A 219 -23.35 -9.67 -1.33
CA VAL A 219 -23.95 -10.30 -0.13
C VAL A 219 -23.82 -9.45 1.14
N ILE A 220 -23.07 -8.32 1.10
CA ILE A 220 -22.84 -7.43 2.25
C ILE A 220 -23.39 -6.03 1.99
N ASP A 221 -22.95 -5.38 0.92
CA ASP A 221 -23.38 -4.04 0.54
C ASP A 221 -23.22 -3.86 -0.99
N PRO A 222 -24.19 -3.28 -1.68
CA PRO A 222 -24.11 -3.04 -3.13
C PRO A 222 -23.14 -1.91 -3.52
N ARG A 223 -22.58 -1.18 -2.56
CA ARG A 223 -21.58 -0.13 -2.81
C ARG A 223 -20.18 -0.71 -2.85
N PRO A 224 -19.24 -0.08 -3.60
CA PRO A 224 -17.82 -0.42 -3.50
C PRO A 224 -17.32 -0.37 -2.06
N ALA A 225 -16.45 -1.29 -1.64
CA ALA A 225 -15.97 -1.38 -0.26
C ALA A 225 -15.40 -0.06 0.26
N THR A 226 -14.67 0.68 -0.58
CA THR A 226 -14.12 2.01 -0.26
C THR A 226 -15.20 3.04 0.07
N LEU A 227 -16.40 2.92 -0.51
CA LEU A 227 -17.50 3.88 -0.35
C LEU A 227 -18.64 3.36 0.56
N SER A 228 -18.46 2.20 1.19
CA SER A 228 -19.48 1.53 2.01
C SER A 228 -19.22 1.71 3.50
N PRO A 229 -20.05 2.46 4.23
CA PRO A 229 -20.00 2.51 5.70
C PRO A 229 -20.17 1.13 6.35
N VAL A 230 -20.99 0.25 5.74
CA VAL A 230 -21.19 -1.13 6.21
C VAL A 230 -19.89 -1.93 6.12
N MET A 231 -19.18 -1.80 4.99
CA MET A 231 -17.90 -2.47 4.81
C MET A 231 -16.81 -1.89 5.70
N MET A 232 -16.78 -0.58 5.87
CA MET A 232 -15.83 0.07 6.79
C MET A 232 -16.08 -0.34 8.25
N GLN A 233 -17.34 -0.45 8.66
CA GLN A 233 -17.69 -0.98 9.98
C GLN A 233 -17.25 -2.45 10.13
N LEU A 234 -17.44 -3.29 9.11
CA LEU A 234 -16.95 -4.67 9.09
C LEU A 234 -15.42 -4.72 9.25
N ILE A 235 -14.67 -3.87 8.54
CA ILE A 235 -13.21 -3.80 8.66
C ILE A 235 -12.80 -3.39 10.07
N ARG A 236 -13.51 -2.41 10.68
CA ARG A 236 -13.22 -1.95 12.05
C ARG A 236 -13.57 -2.99 13.11
N ASP A 237 -14.77 -3.57 13.03
CA ASP A 237 -15.34 -4.40 14.11
C ASP A 237 -15.00 -5.88 13.97
N GLU A 238 -15.12 -6.45 12.76
CA GLU A 238 -14.94 -7.89 12.56
C GLU A 238 -13.49 -8.25 12.22
N ILE A 239 -12.86 -7.52 11.30
CA ILE A 239 -11.43 -7.69 11.00
C ILE A 239 -10.60 -7.13 12.16
N GLY A 240 -11.14 -6.14 12.87
CA GLY A 240 -10.50 -5.53 14.04
C GLY A 240 -9.39 -4.56 13.67
N PHE A 241 -9.39 -4.01 12.45
CA PHE A 241 -8.35 -3.08 12.00
C PHE A 241 -8.66 -1.65 12.46
N ASP A 242 -8.13 -1.24 13.62
CA ASP A 242 -8.30 0.12 14.19
C ASP A 242 -7.14 1.07 13.86
N ASN A 243 -6.28 0.74 12.91
CA ASN A 243 -5.19 1.61 12.46
C ASN A 243 -5.60 2.44 11.23
N LEU A 244 -4.66 3.19 10.66
CA LEU A 244 -4.94 4.12 9.56
C LEU A 244 -5.40 3.38 8.30
N ILE A 245 -6.55 3.75 7.76
CA ILE A 245 -7.07 3.21 6.49
C ILE A 245 -7.03 4.30 5.43
N MET A 246 -6.28 4.03 4.36
CA MET A 246 -6.31 4.81 3.13
C MET A 246 -7.19 4.13 2.07
N THR A 247 -7.71 4.90 1.13
CA THR A 247 -8.30 4.34 -0.09
C THR A 247 -7.21 3.74 -0.98
N ASP A 248 -7.55 2.84 -1.89
CA ASP A 248 -6.78 2.69 -3.13
C ASP A 248 -6.93 3.96 -3.98
N ASP A 249 -6.20 4.08 -5.08
CA ASP A 249 -6.23 5.27 -5.95
C ASP A 249 -7.65 5.54 -6.47
N ILE A 250 -8.27 6.62 -5.98
CA ILE A 250 -9.63 6.99 -6.37
C ILE A 250 -9.76 7.49 -7.82
N SER A 251 -8.66 7.61 -8.57
CA SER A 251 -8.68 7.88 -10.01
C SER A 251 -9.05 6.64 -10.85
N MET A 252 -9.06 5.46 -10.23
CA MET A 252 -9.40 4.20 -10.90
C MET A 252 -10.85 4.17 -11.35
N LYS A 253 -11.11 3.63 -12.55
CA LYS A 253 -12.44 3.62 -13.19
C LYS A 253 -13.48 2.77 -12.48
N ALA A 254 -13.08 1.93 -11.53
CA ALA A 254 -14.00 1.18 -10.68
C ALA A 254 -14.94 2.07 -9.85
N LEU A 255 -14.55 3.32 -9.57
CA LEU A 255 -15.38 4.27 -8.85
C LEU A 255 -16.05 5.25 -9.83
N ALA A 256 -17.37 5.36 -9.74
CA ALA A 256 -18.15 6.28 -10.57
C ALA A 256 -18.41 7.60 -9.84
N GLY A 257 -18.30 8.72 -10.55
CA GLY A 257 -18.55 10.05 -10.04
C GLY A 257 -17.35 11.00 -10.20
N SER A 258 -17.47 12.22 -9.70
CA SER A 258 -16.37 13.17 -9.67
C SER A 258 -15.43 12.85 -8.49
N VAL A 259 -14.14 13.11 -8.66
CA VAL A 259 -13.12 12.76 -7.64
C VAL A 259 -13.34 13.48 -6.30
N ASP A 260 -13.92 14.67 -6.31
CA ASP A 260 -14.28 15.40 -5.10
C ASP A 260 -15.46 14.75 -4.37
N GLN A 261 -16.47 14.24 -5.10
CA GLN A 261 -17.57 13.49 -4.51
C GLN A 261 -17.10 12.15 -3.94
N ILE A 262 -16.30 11.40 -4.70
CA ILE A 262 -15.70 10.13 -4.26
C ILE A 262 -14.87 10.36 -2.99
N SER A 263 -14.09 11.44 -2.91
CA SER A 263 -13.29 11.77 -1.73
C SER A 263 -14.18 11.98 -0.50
N ARG A 264 -15.26 12.77 -0.61
CA ARG A 264 -16.21 12.98 0.49
C ARG A 264 -16.90 11.70 0.91
N ASP A 265 -17.33 10.88 -0.04
CA ASP A 265 -18.06 9.63 0.22
C ASP A 265 -17.15 8.59 0.90
N ALA A 266 -15.90 8.47 0.47
CA ALA A 266 -14.93 7.56 1.09
C ALA A 266 -14.61 7.95 2.55
N LEU A 267 -14.40 9.24 2.82
CA LEU A 267 -14.18 9.73 4.18
C LEU A 267 -15.45 9.57 5.04
N ALA A 268 -16.63 9.86 4.48
CA ALA A 268 -17.91 9.65 5.16
C ALA A 268 -18.19 8.16 5.43
N ALA A 269 -17.70 7.25 4.56
CA ALA A 269 -17.78 5.81 4.78
C ALA A 269 -16.87 5.35 5.94
N GLY A 270 -15.79 6.06 6.26
CA GLY A 270 -14.89 5.74 7.38
C GLY A 270 -13.43 5.51 7.00
N CYS A 271 -13.03 5.79 5.75
CA CYS A 271 -11.62 5.91 5.39
C CYS A 271 -11.01 7.12 6.12
N ASP A 272 -9.74 7.03 6.48
CA ASP A 272 -9.02 8.10 7.18
C ASP A 272 -8.30 9.04 6.21
N VAL A 273 -7.88 8.54 5.04
CA VAL A 273 -7.04 9.24 4.06
C VAL A 273 -7.41 8.84 2.63
N ILE A 274 -7.44 9.83 1.76
CA ILE A 274 -7.66 9.65 0.32
C ILE A 274 -6.32 9.51 -0.40
N LEU A 275 -6.12 8.42 -1.12
CA LEU A 275 -5.03 8.26 -2.06
C LEU A 275 -5.48 8.73 -3.44
N TYR A 276 -4.78 9.71 -4.00
CA TYR A 276 -5.08 10.23 -5.33
C TYR A 276 -3.81 10.47 -6.14
N CYS A 277 -3.74 9.83 -7.30
CA CYS A 277 -2.55 9.75 -8.10
C CYS A 277 -2.81 10.05 -9.59
N ASN A 278 -1.70 10.24 -10.34
CA ASN A 278 -1.70 10.34 -11.80
C ASN A 278 -2.56 11.50 -12.35
N ALA A 279 -2.67 12.58 -11.60
CA ALA A 279 -3.62 13.65 -11.83
C ALA A 279 -2.97 14.99 -12.17
N SER A 280 -3.78 15.91 -12.68
CA SER A 280 -3.39 17.31 -12.83
C SER A 280 -3.24 18.00 -11.48
N LEU A 281 -2.55 19.15 -11.46
CA LEU A 281 -2.44 19.96 -10.25
C LEU A 281 -3.82 20.48 -9.79
N GLU A 282 -4.71 20.77 -10.74
CA GLU A 282 -6.08 21.23 -10.46
C GLU A 282 -6.90 20.14 -9.78
N ASP A 283 -6.85 18.91 -10.29
CA ASP A 283 -7.55 17.77 -9.70
C ASP A 283 -7.01 17.44 -8.30
N ARG A 284 -5.66 17.50 -8.10
CA ARG A 284 -5.06 17.33 -6.76
C ARG A 284 -5.58 18.38 -5.77
N ARG A 285 -5.73 19.62 -6.22
CA ARG A 285 -6.32 20.69 -5.40
C ARG A 285 -7.78 20.38 -5.07
N MET A 286 -8.57 19.99 -6.07
CA MET A 286 -9.99 19.65 -5.90
C MET A 286 -10.16 18.51 -4.88
N VAL A 287 -9.37 17.46 -4.98
CA VAL A 287 -9.40 16.34 -4.02
C VAL A 287 -8.95 16.79 -2.63
N ALA A 288 -7.89 17.58 -2.52
CA ALA A 288 -7.41 18.07 -1.24
C ALA A 288 -8.42 19.00 -0.55
N ASP A 289 -9.08 19.87 -1.31
CA ASP A 289 -10.14 20.76 -0.80
C ASP A 289 -11.37 19.96 -0.37
N ALA A 290 -11.73 18.90 -1.09
CA ALA A 290 -12.86 18.01 -0.75
C ALA A 290 -12.57 17.12 0.47
N ALA A 291 -11.34 16.62 0.60
CA ALA A 291 -10.91 15.80 1.73
C ALA A 291 -10.70 16.62 3.01
N GLY A 292 -10.22 17.85 2.88
CA GLY A 292 -9.97 18.75 4.00
C GLY A 292 -8.90 18.21 4.98
N GLU A 293 -9.03 18.62 6.24
CA GLU A 293 -8.19 18.12 7.33
C GLU A 293 -8.73 16.81 7.91
N MET A 294 -7.84 15.98 8.45
CA MET A 294 -8.22 14.73 9.14
C MET A 294 -9.21 15.00 10.29
N THR A 295 -10.15 14.09 10.49
CA THR A 295 -10.95 14.03 11.72
C THR A 295 -10.07 13.74 12.93
N ASP A 296 -10.57 13.95 14.16
CA ASP A 296 -9.81 13.64 15.38
C ASP A 296 -9.41 12.14 15.41
N ALA A 297 -10.30 11.25 15.02
CA ALA A 297 -10.03 9.83 14.99
C ALA A 297 -8.95 9.46 13.93
N ALA A 298 -9.04 10.02 12.73
CA ALA A 298 -8.05 9.84 11.67
C ALA A 298 -6.68 10.39 12.08
N GLN A 299 -6.64 11.57 12.72
CA GLN A 299 -5.40 12.16 13.23
C GLN A 299 -4.72 11.28 14.26
N ILE A 300 -5.46 10.72 15.23
CA ILE A 300 -4.94 9.80 16.25
C ILE A 300 -4.35 8.55 15.58
N ARG A 301 -5.04 7.96 14.58
CA ARG A 301 -4.54 6.80 13.83
C ARG A 301 -3.29 7.15 13.02
N ALA A 302 -3.27 8.32 12.39
CA ALA A 302 -2.12 8.81 11.65
C ALA A 302 -0.88 8.98 12.57
N GLU A 303 -1.06 9.60 13.72
CA GLU A 303 0.02 9.78 14.71
C GLU A 303 0.51 8.44 15.26
N ARG A 304 -0.40 7.48 15.50
CA ARG A 304 -0.06 6.10 15.90
C ARG A 304 0.77 5.41 14.82
N ALA A 305 0.38 5.51 13.54
CA ALA A 305 1.14 4.95 12.44
C ALA A 305 2.55 5.56 12.35
N LEU A 306 2.65 6.90 12.45
CA LEU A 306 3.95 7.59 12.43
C LEU A 306 4.83 7.20 13.63
N ALA A 307 4.26 6.93 14.80
CA ALA A 307 4.98 6.50 16.00
C ALA A 307 5.59 5.08 15.83
N MET A 308 5.13 4.30 14.86
CA MET A 308 5.72 2.99 14.54
C MET A 308 6.98 3.09 13.65
N ARG A 309 7.36 4.27 13.18
CA ARG A 309 8.64 4.50 12.50
C ARG A 309 9.80 4.14 13.42
N LYS A 310 10.74 3.37 12.90
CA LYS A 310 11.95 2.97 13.62
C LYS A 310 13.19 3.37 12.82
N THR A 311 14.30 3.53 13.52
CA THR A 311 15.60 3.50 12.88
C THR A 311 15.84 2.07 12.39
N PRO A 312 16.27 1.88 11.13
CA PRO A 312 16.59 0.55 10.63
C PRO A 312 17.60 -0.18 11.51
N ASP A 313 17.41 -1.48 11.70
CA ASP A 313 18.41 -2.32 12.35
C ASP A 313 19.70 -2.31 11.51
N GLU A 314 20.86 -2.26 12.19
CA GLU A 314 22.16 -2.43 11.53
C GLU A 314 22.28 -3.83 10.96
N ILE A 315 22.56 -3.93 9.66
CA ILE A 315 22.68 -5.20 8.95
C ILE A 315 23.85 -5.19 7.96
N ASP A 316 24.44 -6.36 7.78
CA ASP A 316 25.30 -6.63 6.63
C ASP A 316 24.44 -7.04 5.43
N ILE A 317 24.28 -6.11 4.48
CA ILE A 317 23.47 -6.32 3.25
C ILE A 317 23.99 -7.50 2.44
N SER A 318 25.32 -7.67 2.33
CA SER A 318 25.93 -8.75 1.57
C SER A 318 25.62 -10.10 2.21
N ALA A 319 25.72 -10.19 3.55
CA ALA A 319 25.35 -11.40 4.28
C ALA A 319 23.86 -11.73 4.18
N LEU A 320 22.98 -10.72 4.24
CA LEU A 320 21.54 -10.94 4.04
C LEU A 320 21.21 -11.41 2.63
N THR A 321 21.84 -10.82 1.62
CA THR A 321 21.70 -11.24 0.22
C THR A 321 22.14 -12.69 0.03
N ALA A 322 23.34 -13.05 0.49
CA ALA A 322 23.84 -14.42 0.40
C ALA A 322 22.94 -15.44 1.12
N LYS A 323 22.36 -15.03 2.26
CA LYS A 323 21.37 -15.86 2.99
C LYS A 323 20.08 -16.05 2.19
N LEU A 324 19.58 -15.01 1.55
CA LEU A 324 18.40 -15.09 0.69
C LEU A 324 18.67 -16.02 -0.51
N ASP A 325 19.79 -15.83 -1.19
CA ASP A 325 20.19 -16.64 -2.34
C ASP A 325 20.30 -18.14 -1.96
N ALA A 326 20.88 -18.43 -0.79
CA ALA A 326 20.95 -19.80 -0.28
C ALA A 326 19.56 -20.42 -0.02
N LEU A 327 18.58 -19.65 0.45
CA LEU A 327 17.21 -20.13 0.66
C LEU A 327 16.46 -20.38 -0.66
N LEU A 328 16.88 -19.74 -1.74
CA LEU A 328 16.32 -19.89 -3.09
C LEU A 328 17.05 -20.94 -3.94
N GLY A 329 18.08 -21.60 -3.40
CA GLY A 329 18.82 -22.68 -4.08
C GLY A 329 19.95 -22.22 -4.98
N GLY A 330 20.43 -20.99 -4.86
CA GLY A 330 21.53 -20.42 -5.64
C GLY A 330 21.38 -18.92 -5.87
N GLU A 331 22.28 -18.32 -6.66
CA GLU A 331 22.13 -16.91 -7.02
C GLU A 331 20.81 -16.69 -7.77
N TRP A 332 19.91 -15.94 -7.13
CA TRP A 332 18.62 -15.57 -7.70
C TRP A 332 18.80 -14.30 -8.52
N HIS A 333 18.92 -14.45 -9.80
CA HIS A 333 18.89 -13.34 -10.76
C HIS A 333 17.42 -13.04 -11.07
N GLY A 334 16.82 -12.08 -10.32
CA GLY A 334 15.47 -11.60 -10.56
C GLY A 334 15.36 -10.84 -11.87
#